data_f825583d18597677917050bc46a47663
#
_entry.id   f825583d18597677917050bc46a47663
#
_cell.length_a   1.000
_cell.length_b   1.000
_cell.length_c   1.000
_cell.angle_alpha   90.00
_cell.angle_beta   90.00
_cell.angle_gamma   90.00
#
_symmetry.space_group_name_H-M   'P 1'
#
loop_
_entity.id
_entity.type
_entity.pdbx_description
1 polymer ?
#
loop_
_entity_poly.entity_id
_entity_poly.type
_entity_poly.pdbx_seq_one_letter_code
_entity_poly.pdbx_strand_id
1 'polypeptide(L)'
;MLAKPPLPTAAQPPLPRACLPLFRQRLLATSLAALMTLGGWQAPAQAQVRLPSLGETASEDLSPGAERRLGDQIMREARRDPEFLDDPVLQEYLQSLFSPLVVAAREAGNIDADTDRAFAWEPFLVRDRSVNAFALPGGFVGVHLGLIAITTTRDQLASVLAHELTHVTQRHIARSIAPQQRASMLALATLLLGIIAAAKSNNADVFNAAVMGGQGAAIQGQLNFSRDMEREADRIGFGLLASAGYAPSGMAAMFEKLDAATRMNDSGGFPYLRSHPLTTDRISEARNRTLIAQSAQARPTVMHAMMQARSRVLMAEGTQALQRLSSGATAPLRTERLPALYGGALASSMLNEHETAQAQVAQALQIESTLVPREPQAERALRLLQAQVRLAAGNPVMAQEALDAINNPPAALADRPGLLLRAQMALALQRSDAAQAQPALRASTEALQTWLSEQTQDAAAWELLAATSEALGLKLRGMRAAAEARVMLGDLTGA
;
A
#
# COMPACT_ATOMS: atom_id res chain seq x y z
N MET A 1 40.77 -24.26 60.37
CA MET A 1 40.25 -22.95 60.81
C MET A 1 38.76 -22.93 60.52
N LEU A 2 38.00 -23.03 61.63
CA LEU A 2 36.54 -23.18 61.66
C LEU A 2 35.88 -21.80 61.54
N ALA A 3 34.99 -21.60 60.62
CA ALA A 3 34.15 -20.38 60.49
C ALA A 3 32.85 -20.58 61.29
N LYS A 4 32.56 -19.59 62.13
CA LYS A 4 31.38 -19.49 63.02
C LYS A 4 30.08 -19.25 62.22
N PRO A 5 28.95 -19.79 62.67
CA PRO A 5 27.62 -19.49 62.09
C PRO A 5 27.06 -18.18 62.66
N PRO A 6 26.19 -17.48 61.90
CA PRO A 6 25.53 -16.25 62.36
C PRO A 6 24.32 -16.56 63.27
N LEU A 7 24.06 -15.62 64.18
CA LEU A 7 23.01 -15.60 65.19
C LEU A 7 21.61 -15.36 64.59
N PRO A 8 20.54 -15.83 65.24
CA PRO A 8 19.17 -15.67 64.76
C PRO A 8 18.62 -14.27 65.12
N THR A 9 17.95 -13.65 64.16
CA THR A 9 17.23 -12.37 64.31
C THR A 9 15.91 -12.60 65.06
N ALA A 10 15.69 -11.76 66.05
CA ALA A 10 14.51 -11.76 66.93
C ALA A 10 13.21 -11.37 66.19
N ALA A 11 12.15 -12.13 66.48
CA ALA A 11 10.80 -11.89 66.01
C ALA A 11 10.16 -10.69 66.73
N GLN A 12 9.58 -9.75 65.99
CA GLN A 12 8.76 -8.68 66.55
C GLN A 12 7.33 -9.19 66.83
N PRO A 13 6.68 -8.72 67.91
CA PRO A 13 5.30 -9.12 68.22
C PRO A 13 4.26 -8.40 67.38
N PRO A 14 3.07 -9.00 67.15
CA PRO A 14 2.02 -8.42 66.32
C PRO A 14 1.29 -7.26 67.01
N LEU A 15 1.00 -6.19 66.29
CA LEU A 15 0.19 -5.05 66.75
C LEU A 15 -1.30 -5.45 66.91
N PRO A 16 -2.03 -4.90 67.92
CA PRO A 16 -3.42 -5.26 68.20
C PRO A 16 -4.36 -4.71 67.11
N ARG A 17 -5.29 -5.56 66.64
CA ARG A 17 -6.40 -5.19 65.75
C ARG A 17 -7.39 -4.29 66.50
N ALA A 18 -7.53 -3.04 66.05
CA ALA A 18 -8.57 -2.14 66.50
C ALA A 18 -9.95 -2.59 65.98
N CYS A 19 -10.87 -2.98 66.90
CA CYS A 19 -12.27 -3.20 66.56
C CYS A 19 -12.95 -1.84 66.28
N LEU A 20 -13.36 -1.61 65.07
CA LEU A 20 -14.26 -0.51 64.69
C LEU A 20 -15.69 -0.86 65.14
N PRO A 21 -16.43 0.06 65.82
CA PRO A 21 -17.73 -0.22 66.34
C PRO A 21 -18.78 -0.43 65.23
N LEU A 22 -19.60 -1.50 65.44
CA LEU A 22 -20.70 -1.94 64.57
C LEU A 22 -21.72 -0.84 64.14
N PHE A 23 -21.69 0.31 64.78
CA PHE A 23 -22.61 1.43 64.54
C PHE A 23 -22.35 2.17 63.21
N ARG A 24 -21.11 2.18 62.75
CA ARG A 24 -20.79 2.84 61.45
C ARG A 24 -21.14 1.99 60.22
N GLN A 25 -21.22 0.68 60.35
CA GLN A 25 -21.59 -0.21 59.26
C GLN A 25 -23.09 -0.17 58.90
N ARG A 26 -23.96 0.16 59.88
CA ARG A 26 -25.41 0.28 59.61
C ARG A 26 -25.78 1.58 58.90
N LEU A 27 -25.06 2.67 59.12
CA LEU A 27 -25.27 3.94 58.43
C LEU A 27 -24.81 3.94 56.98
N LEU A 28 -23.75 3.18 56.67
CA LEU A 28 -23.28 3.03 55.27
C LEU A 28 -24.19 2.11 54.45
N ALA A 29 -24.78 1.09 55.05
CA ALA A 29 -25.70 0.18 54.37
C ALA A 29 -27.04 0.85 54.02
N THR A 30 -27.54 1.76 54.89
CA THR A 30 -28.79 2.51 54.63
C THR A 30 -28.61 3.61 53.62
N SER A 31 -27.43 4.23 53.52
CA SER A 31 -27.11 5.25 52.46
C SER A 31 -26.98 4.62 51.07
N LEU A 32 -26.46 3.40 50.98
CA LEU A 32 -26.34 2.69 49.71
C LEU A 32 -27.68 2.18 49.19
N ALA A 33 -28.58 1.74 50.09
CA ALA A 33 -29.94 1.33 49.73
C ALA A 33 -30.83 2.50 49.31
N ALA A 34 -30.65 3.70 49.88
CA ALA A 34 -31.39 4.90 49.49
C ALA A 34 -30.91 5.47 48.11
N LEU A 35 -29.65 5.21 47.74
CA LEU A 35 -29.12 5.62 46.43
C LEU A 35 -29.62 4.69 45.30
N MET A 36 -29.94 3.46 45.57
CA MET A 36 -30.47 2.49 44.60
C MET A 36 -31.99 2.68 44.33
N THR A 37 -32.71 3.36 45.20
CA THR A 37 -34.15 3.59 45.01
C THR A 37 -34.50 4.91 44.32
N LEU A 38 -33.49 5.80 44.12
CA LEU A 38 -33.64 7.07 43.38
C LEU A 38 -33.11 6.98 41.94
N GLY A 39 -32.60 5.83 41.51
CA GLY A 39 -32.31 5.51 40.13
C GLY A 39 -33.59 5.31 39.34
N GLY A 40 -34.15 6.43 38.86
CA GLY A 40 -35.42 6.52 38.22
C GLY A 40 -35.66 5.50 37.12
N TRP A 41 -36.86 5.09 36.97
CA TRP A 41 -37.43 4.48 35.78
C TRP A 41 -37.14 5.35 34.54
N GLN A 42 -35.99 5.12 33.93
CA GLN A 42 -35.84 5.43 32.53
C GLN A 42 -36.53 4.30 31.79
N ALA A 43 -37.70 4.57 31.22
CA ALA A 43 -38.28 3.70 30.21
C ALA A 43 -37.22 3.41 29.14
N PRO A 44 -37.00 2.14 28.77
CA PRO A 44 -36.08 1.86 27.66
C PRO A 44 -36.61 2.63 26.45
N ALA A 45 -35.83 3.58 25.96
CA ALA A 45 -36.06 4.11 24.62
C ALA A 45 -36.07 2.88 23.71
N GLN A 46 -37.24 2.49 23.22
CA GLN A 46 -37.37 1.48 22.21
C GLN A 46 -36.70 2.10 20.98
N ALA A 47 -35.41 1.83 20.79
CA ALA A 47 -34.81 1.91 19.50
C ALA A 47 -35.72 1.04 18.61
N GLN A 48 -36.49 1.68 17.73
CA GLN A 48 -37.19 0.98 16.67
C GLN A 48 -36.12 0.31 15.84
N VAL A 49 -35.83 -0.96 16.15
CA VAL A 49 -35.14 -1.84 15.23
C VAL A 49 -36.06 -1.89 14.03
N ARG A 50 -35.71 -1.18 12.97
CA ARG A 50 -36.30 -1.39 11.66
C ARG A 50 -35.98 -2.85 11.31
N LEU A 51 -36.96 -3.69 11.50
CA LEU A 51 -36.90 -5.05 10.97
C LEU A 51 -36.75 -4.92 9.44
N PRO A 52 -35.84 -5.65 8.82
CA PRO A 52 -35.77 -5.74 7.36
C PRO A 52 -37.17 -6.09 6.83
N SER A 53 -37.58 -5.47 5.73
CA SER A 53 -38.82 -5.81 5.05
C SER A 53 -38.81 -7.32 4.75
N LEU A 54 -39.93 -7.99 4.96
CA LEU A 54 -40.13 -9.40 4.62
C LEU A 54 -39.95 -9.56 3.09
N GLY A 55 -38.78 -10.04 2.66
CA GLY A 55 -38.38 -10.17 1.26
C GLY A 55 -36.91 -9.78 0.99
N GLU A 56 -36.24 -8.99 1.87
CA GLU A 56 -34.81 -8.92 1.87
C GLU A 56 -34.29 -10.21 2.51
N THR A 57 -33.87 -11.16 1.68
CA THR A 57 -32.90 -12.15 2.13
C THR A 57 -31.77 -11.33 2.70
N ALA A 58 -31.61 -11.33 4.04
CA ALA A 58 -30.42 -10.78 4.68
C ALA A 58 -29.25 -11.42 3.93
N SER A 59 -28.59 -10.62 3.06
CA SER A 59 -27.42 -11.12 2.36
C SER A 59 -26.48 -11.56 3.46
N GLU A 60 -26.17 -12.83 3.51
CA GLU A 60 -25.28 -13.40 4.54
C GLU A 60 -23.91 -12.76 4.48
N ASP A 61 -23.67 -11.93 3.44
CA ASP A 61 -22.43 -11.25 3.14
C ASP A 61 -22.31 -9.86 3.79
N LEU A 62 -21.09 -9.48 4.12
CA LEU A 62 -20.73 -8.14 4.58
C LEU A 62 -21.14 -7.12 3.50
N SER A 63 -21.92 -6.07 3.81
CA SER A 63 -22.32 -5.10 2.78
C SER A 63 -21.10 -4.38 2.17
N PRO A 64 -21.13 -3.95 0.88
CA PRO A 64 -20.02 -3.24 0.25
C PRO A 64 -19.53 -2.01 1.05
N GLY A 65 -20.44 -1.23 1.61
CA GLY A 65 -20.09 -0.09 2.45
C GLY A 65 -19.44 -0.47 3.79
N ALA A 66 -19.80 -1.62 4.36
CA ALA A 66 -19.14 -2.14 5.57
C ALA A 66 -17.74 -2.68 5.24
N GLU A 67 -17.60 -3.36 4.12
CA GLU A 67 -16.32 -3.85 3.59
C GLU A 67 -15.37 -2.69 3.28
N ARG A 68 -15.88 -1.60 2.69
CA ARG A 68 -15.10 -0.38 2.48
C ARG A 68 -14.61 0.24 3.78
N ARG A 69 -15.47 0.40 4.80
CA ARG A 69 -15.05 0.94 6.09
C ARG A 69 -13.97 0.09 6.77
N LEU A 70 -14.08 -1.24 6.65
CA LEU A 70 -13.04 -2.16 7.12
C LEU A 70 -11.72 -1.92 6.39
N GLY A 71 -11.77 -1.81 5.05
CA GLY A 71 -10.61 -1.51 4.23
C GLY A 71 -9.96 -0.17 4.59
N ASP A 72 -10.76 0.89 4.76
CA ASP A 72 -10.26 2.20 5.17
C ASP A 72 -9.58 2.16 6.55
N GLN A 73 -10.08 1.34 7.47
CA GLN A 73 -9.45 1.15 8.78
C GLN A 73 -8.11 0.45 8.66
N ILE A 74 -8.03 -0.63 7.86
CA ILE A 74 -6.79 -1.34 7.59
C ILE A 74 -5.77 -0.41 6.92
N MET A 75 -6.20 0.37 5.93
CA MET A 75 -5.33 1.30 5.21
C MET A 75 -4.79 2.43 6.10
N ARG A 76 -5.57 2.93 7.07
CA ARG A 76 -5.06 3.90 8.06
C ARG A 76 -3.90 3.33 8.88
N GLU A 77 -3.98 2.07 9.28
CA GLU A 77 -2.88 1.41 10.01
C GLU A 77 -1.72 1.06 9.06
N ALA A 78 -2.01 0.58 7.85
CA ALA A 78 -0.98 0.27 6.86
C ALA A 78 -0.15 1.50 6.48
N ARG A 79 -0.76 2.69 6.35
CA ARG A 79 -0.04 3.94 6.05
C ARG A 79 0.92 4.39 7.16
N ARG A 80 0.79 3.86 8.38
CA ARG A 80 1.72 4.08 9.50
C ARG A 80 2.92 3.13 9.48
N ASP A 81 2.82 2.04 8.73
CA ASP A 81 3.90 1.07 8.64
C ASP A 81 5.08 1.67 7.86
N PRO A 82 6.32 1.59 8.37
CA PRO A 82 7.51 2.07 7.67
C PRO A 82 7.74 1.46 6.28
N GLU A 83 7.11 0.32 6.02
CA GLU A 83 7.17 -0.34 4.71
C GLU A 83 6.09 0.14 3.74
N PHE A 84 5.10 0.90 4.20
CA PHE A 84 4.20 1.59 3.28
C PHE A 84 5.00 2.59 2.46
N LEU A 85 4.97 2.43 1.14
CA LEU A 85 5.78 3.25 0.25
C LEU A 85 4.90 4.21 -0.56
N ASP A 86 5.10 5.49 -0.36
CA ASP A 86 4.58 6.52 -1.24
C ASP A 86 5.67 6.97 -2.23
N ASP A 87 5.81 6.26 -3.34
CA ASP A 87 6.62 6.66 -4.49
C ASP A 87 5.69 7.05 -5.64
N PRO A 88 5.53 8.36 -5.94
CA PRO A 88 4.52 8.82 -6.87
C PRO A 88 4.66 8.27 -8.29
N VAL A 89 5.90 8.06 -8.75
CA VAL A 89 6.17 7.55 -10.11
C VAL A 89 5.80 6.07 -10.23
N LEU A 90 6.19 5.28 -9.24
CA LEU A 90 5.89 3.84 -9.24
C LEU A 90 4.40 3.59 -8.94
N GLN A 91 3.79 4.40 -8.08
CA GLN A 91 2.36 4.36 -7.81
C GLN A 91 1.52 4.68 -9.05
N GLU A 92 1.89 5.73 -9.79
CA GLU A 92 1.23 6.07 -11.06
C GLU A 92 1.36 4.93 -12.08
N TYR A 93 2.56 4.34 -12.19
CA TYR A 93 2.77 3.18 -13.04
C TYR A 93 1.86 2.00 -12.64
N LEU A 94 1.81 1.66 -11.37
CA LEU A 94 0.97 0.58 -10.86
C LEU A 94 -0.52 0.85 -11.13
N GLN A 95 -0.97 2.08 -10.87
CA GLN A 95 -2.34 2.51 -11.19
C GLN A 95 -2.65 2.43 -12.68
N SER A 96 -1.69 2.77 -13.54
CA SER A 96 -1.85 2.69 -15.00
C SER A 96 -2.04 1.27 -15.52
N LEU A 97 -1.54 0.26 -14.78
CA LEU A 97 -1.80 -1.16 -15.05
C LEU A 97 -3.12 -1.63 -14.47
N PHE A 98 -3.51 -1.12 -13.31
CA PHE A 98 -4.69 -1.56 -12.58
C PHE A 98 -6.00 -0.98 -13.14
N SER A 99 -6.01 0.31 -13.50
CA SER A 99 -7.22 0.99 -13.97
C SER A 99 -7.87 0.35 -15.21
N PRO A 100 -7.12 -0.08 -16.25
CA PRO A 100 -7.72 -0.78 -17.38
C PRO A 100 -8.37 -2.11 -17.00
N LEU A 101 -7.83 -2.82 -16.00
CA LEU A 101 -8.41 -4.06 -15.48
C LEU A 101 -9.74 -3.81 -14.76
N VAL A 102 -9.82 -2.72 -13.98
CA VAL A 102 -11.07 -2.31 -13.33
C VAL A 102 -12.14 -1.93 -14.37
N VAL A 103 -11.76 -1.19 -15.42
CA VAL A 103 -12.66 -0.86 -16.54
C VAL A 103 -13.17 -2.14 -17.20
N ALA A 104 -12.28 -3.07 -17.54
CA ALA A 104 -12.65 -4.36 -18.11
C ALA A 104 -13.58 -5.18 -17.21
N ALA A 105 -13.36 -5.12 -15.88
CA ALA A 105 -14.22 -5.79 -14.91
C ALA A 105 -15.64 -5.18 -14.85
N ARG A 106 -15.76 -3.85 -14.96
CA ARG A 106 -17.05 -3.15 -15.08
C ARG A 106 -17.80 -3.55 -16.34
N GLU A 107 -17.12 -3.50 -17.47
CA GLU A 107 -17.69 -3.85 -18.78
C GLU A 107 -18.12 -5.32 -18.86
N ALA A 108 -17.39 -6.22 -18.21
CA ALA A 108 -17.72 -7.63 -18.11
C ALA A 108 -18.84 -7.94 -17.10
N GLY A 109 -19.36 -6.93 -16.37
CA GLY A 109 -20.40 -7.12 -15.34
C GLY A 109 -19.89 -7.83 -14.07
N ASN A 110 -18.58 -7.86 -13.84
CA ASN A 110 -17.97 -8.42 -12.62
C ASN A 110 -18.04 -7.49 -11.42
N ILE A 111 -18.43 -6.23 -11.62
CA ILE A 111 -18.59 -5.21 -10.59
C ILE A 111 -20.02 -4.72 -10.65
N ASP A 112 -20.79 -4.91 -9.57
CA ASP A 112 -22.14 -4.34 -9.45
C ASP A 112 -22.06 -2.85 -9.08
N ALA A 113 -23.15 -2.10 -9.31
CA ALA A 113 -23.18 -0.66 -9.12
C ALA A 113 -22.97 -0.20 -7.66
N ASP A 114 -23.34 -1.01 -6.68
CA ASP A 114 -23.17 -0.70 -5.25
C ASP A 114 -21.73 -0.90 -4.81
N THR A 115 -21.13 -1.99 -5.25
CA THR A 115 -19.70 -2.27 -5.05
C THR A 115 -18.83 -1.23 -5.75
N ASP A 116 -19.17 -0.85 -7.01
CA ASP A 116 -18.41 0.14 -7.77
C ASP A 116 -18.36 1.51 -7.09
N ARG A 117 -19.49 1.95 -6.56
CA ARG A 117 -19.58 3.23 -5.83
C ARG A 117 -18.90 3.19 -4.46
N ALA A 118 -18.87 2.03 -3.81
CA ALA A 118 -18.35 1.91 -2.46
C ALA A 118 -16.84 1.75 -2.43
N PHE A 119 -16.25 1.01 -3.38
CA PHE A 119 -14.84 0.57 -3.32
C PHE A 119 -13.86 1.62 -3.81
N ALA A 120 -12.61 1.54 -3.30
CA ALA A 120 -11.54 2.50 -3.63
C ALA A 120 -10.92 2.26 -5.01
N TRP A 121 -10.82 1.01 -5.45
CA TRP A 121 -10.08 0.59 -6.66
C TRP A 121 -8.66 1.13 -6.69
N GLU A 122 -7.95 0.95 -5.58
CA GLU A 122 -6.63 1.55 -5.31
C GLU A 122 -5.57 0.48 -5.06
N PRO A 123 -4.57 0.32 -5.95
CA PRO A 123 -3.37 -0.44 -5.64
C PRO A 123 -2.41 0.43 -4.83
N PHE A 124 -1.65 -0.17 -3.93
CA PHE A 124 -0.64 0.51 -3.12
C PHE A 124 0.65 -0.30 -3.02
N LEU A 125 1.74 0.39 -2.69
CA LEU A 125 3.09 -0.18 -2.67
C LEU A 125 3.55 -0.54 -1.26
N VAL A 126 4.21 -1.69 -1.16
CA VAL A 126 4.89 -2.14 0.06
C VAL A 126 6.37 -2.31 -0.22
N ARG A 127 7.23 -1.66 0.58
CA ARG A 127 8.70 -1.74 0.48
C ARG A 127 9.19 -3.05 1.06
N ASP A 128 8.94 -4.14 0.37
CA ASP A 128 9.36 -5.46 0.76
C ASP A 128 9.98 -6.18 -0.43
N ARG A 129 11.04 -6.96 -0.17
CA ARG A 129 11.77 -7.73 -1.19
C ARG A 129 11.10 -9.05 -1.54
N SER A 130 10.19 -9.51 -0.69
CA SER A 130 9.44 -10.73 -0.94
C SER A 130 8.50 -10.57 -2.13
N VAL A 131 8.24 -11.67 -2.80
CA VAL A 131 7.31 -11.72 -3.93
C VAL A 131 5.91 -11.90 -3.38
N ASN A 132 5.14 -10.80 -3.35
CA ASN A 132 3.80 -10.81 -2.81
C ASN A 132 2.90 -9.75 -3.46
N ALA A 133 1.62 -10.07 -3.54
CA ALA A 133 0.50 -9.15 -3.72
C ALA A 133 -0.68 -9.70 -2.93
N PHE A 134 -1.62 -8.85 -2.56
CA PHE A 134 -2.78 -9.28 -1.78
C PHE A 134 -3.93 -8.29 -1.92
N ALA A 135 -5.14 -8.83 -2.00
CA ALA A 135 -6.37 -8.05 -1.93
C ALA A 135 -6.72 -7.72 -0.47
N LEU A 136 -7.27 -6.52 -0.25
CA LEU A 136 -7.87 -6.11 1.00
C LEU A 136 -9.35 -5.76 0.79
N PRO A 137 -10.17 -5.78 1.86
CA PRO A 137 -11.55 -5.33 1.79
C PRO A 137 -11.66 -3.91 1.24
N GLY A 138 -12.74 -3.60 0.52
CA GLY A 138 -13.01 -2.25 0.06
C GLY A 138 -12.26 -1.79 -1.19
N GLY A 139 -11.66 -2.73 -1.95
CA GLY A 139 -11.07 -2.44 -3.26
C GLY A 139 -9.60 -2.04 -3.24
N PHE A 140 -8.88 -2.32 -2.17
CA PHE A 140 -7.44 -2.08 -2.07
C PHE A 140 -6.64 -3.32 -2.47
N VAL A 141 -5.50 -3.11 -3.16
CA VAL A 141 -4.58 -4.18 -3.58
C VAL A 141 -3.15 -3.81 -3.22
N GLY A 142 -2.55 -4.53 -2.29
CA GLY A 142 -1.14 -4.35 -1.90
C GLY A 142 -0.19 -5.05 -2.86
N VAL A 143 0.91 -4.40 -3.21
CA VAL A 143 1.94 -4.92 -4.12
C VAL A 143 3.31 -4.70 -3.53
N HIS A 144 4.03 -5.77 -3.26
CA HIS A 144 5.41 -5.71 -2.80
C HIS A 144 6.36 -5.34 -3.95
N LEU A 145 7.36 -4.53 -3.66
CA LEU A 145 8.36 -4.16 -4.65
C LEU A 145 9.11 -5.37 -5.22
N GLY A 146 9.27 -6.44 -4.42
CA GLY A 146 9.86 -7.70 -4.88
C GLY A 146 9.10 -8.33 -6.04
N LEU A 147 7.78 -8.26 -6.05
CA LEU A 147 6.96 -8.74 -7.17
C LEU A 147 7.25 -7.94 -8.46
N ILE A 148 7.28 -6.61 -8.36
CA ILE A 148 7.60 -5.75 -9.51
C ILE A 148 9.01 -6.06 -10.04
N ALA A 149 9.97 -6.25 -9.13
CA ALA A 149 11.36 -6.49 -9.45
C ALA A 149 11.63 -7.81 -10.19
N ILE A 150 10.79 -8.84 -9.99
CA ILE A 150 10.97 -10.15 -10.67
C ILE A 150 10.20 -10.27 -11.98
N THR A 151 9.11 -9.52 -12.18
CA THR A 151 8.32 -9.58 -13.41
C THR A 151 9.13 -9.05 -14.60
N THR A 152 9.16 -9.75 -15.72
CA THR A 152 9.94 -9.35 -16.92
C THR A 152 9.13 -8.56 -17.93
N THR A 153 7.79 -8.61 -17.80
CA THR A 153 6.87 -7.84 -18.64
C THR A 153 5.77 -7.23 -17.79
N ARG A 154 5.21 -6.12 -18.27
CA ARG A 154 4.02 -5.52 -17.66
C ARG A 154 2.84 -6.48 -17.59
N ASP A 155 2.75 -7.41 -18.56
CA ASP A 155 1.65 -8.38 -18.64
C ASP A 155 1.74 -9.44 -17.53
N GLN A 156 2.96 -9.82 -17.11
CA GLN A 156 3.15 -10.66 -15.93
C GLN A 156 2.67 -9.96 -14.65
N LEU A 157 3.02 -8.68 -14.46
CA LEU A 157 2.55 -7.91 -13.31
C LEU A 157 1.03 -7.70 -13.38
N ALA A 158 0.51 -7.33 -14.55
CA ALA A 158 -0.93 -7.17 -14.77
C ALA A 158 -1.71 -8.46 -14.52
N SER A 159 -1.11 -9.64 -14.75
CA SER A 159 -1.77 -10.92 -14.48
C SER A 159 -1.99 -11.15 -12.98
N VAL A 160 -1.04 -10.76 -12.13
CA VAL A 160 -1.21 -10.82 -10.68
C VAL A 160 -2.25 -9.79 -10.24
N LEU A 161 -2.18 -8.56 -10.75
CA LEU A 161 -3.18 -7.52 -10.44
C LEU A 161 -4.60 -7.94 -10.85
N ALA A 162 -4.77 -8.63 -11.99
CA ALA A 162 -6.06 -9.15 -12.44
C ALA A 162 -6.58 -10.28 -11.54
N HIS A 163 -5.70 -11.12 -11.04
CA HIS A 163 -6.02 -12.16 -10.07
C HIS A 163 -6.48 -11.54 -8.74
N GLU A 164 -5.72 -10.60 -8.18
CA GLU A 164 -6.10 -9.89 -6.94
C GLU A 164 -7.39 -9.08 -7.12
N LEU A 165 -7.53 -8.37 -8.24
CA LEU A 165 -8.77 -7.66 -8.57
C LEU A 165 -9.97 -8.62 -8.60
N THR A 166 -9.78 -9.85 -9.07
CA THR A 166 -10.87 -10.84 -9.09
C THR A 166 -11.25 -11.26 -7.67
N HIS A 167 -10.29 -11.41 -6.74
CA HIS A 167 -10.62 -11.65 -5.34
C HIS A 167 -11.46 -10.50 -4.75
N VAL A 168 -11.21 -9.26 -5.15
CA VAL A 168 -12.00 -8.10 -4.76
C VAL A 168 -13.39 -8.13 -5.40
N THR A 169 -13.49 -8.28 -6.73
CA THR A 169 -14.78 -8.20 -7.46
C THR A 169 -15.72 -9.36 -7.11
N GLN A 170 -15.17 -10.56 -6.86
CA GLN A 170 -15.93 -11.72 -6.41
C GLN A 170 -16.12 -11.74 -4.89
N ARG A 171 -15.62 -10.72 -4.18
CA ARG A 171 -15.77 -10.53 -2.74
C ARG A 171 -15.35 -11.75 -1.93
N HIS A 172 -14.24 -12.41 -2.35
CA HIS A 172 -13.77 -13.65 -1.74
C HIS A 172 -13.47 -13.49 -0.25
N ILE A 173 -12.96 -12.32 0.18
CA ILE A 173 -12.72 -12.01 1.60
C ILE A 173 -14.03 -12.00 2.37
N ALA A 174 -15.05 -11.27 1.89
CA ALA A 174 -16.35 -11.18 2.55
C ALA A 174 -17.04 -12.55 2.65
N ARG A 175 -16.91 -13.38 1.59
CA ARG A 175 -17.43 -14.75 1.56
C ARG A 175 -16.69 -15.71 2.51
N SER A 176 -15.42 -15.46 2.78
CA SER A 176 -14.58 -16.28 3.66
C SER A 176 -14.79 -15.96 5.15
N ILE A 177 -15.33 -14.79 5.49
CA ILE A 177 -15.55 -14.36 6.86
C ILE A 177 -16.81 -15.05 7.43
N ALA A 178 -16.65 -15.86 8.46
CA ALA A 178 -17.76 -16.53 9.11
C ALA A 178 -18.76 -15.53 9.77
N PRO A 179 -20.07 -15.80 9.76
CA PRO A 179 -21.08 -14.88 10.31
C PRO A 179 -20.83 -14.46 11.76
N GLN A 180 -20.29 -15.35 12.58
CA GLN A 180 -19.98 -15.07 13.99
C GLN A 180 -18.84 -14.06 14.18
N GLN A 181 -17.93 -13.93 13.21
CA GLN A 181 -16.79 -13.01 13.26
C GLN A 181 -17.15 -11.61 12.75
N ARG A 182 -18.25 -11.45 12.04
CA ARG A 182 -18.74 -10.17 11.52
C ARG A 182 -19.13 -9.17 12.60
N ALA A 183 -19.43 -9.65 13.80
CA ALA A 183 -19.83 -8.82 14.94
C ALA A 183 -18.71 -7.89 15.46
N SER A 184 -17.45 -8.17 15.14
CA SER A 184 -16.30 -7.37 15.60
C SER A 184 -15.40 -6.94 14.42
N MET A 185 -15.79 -5.88 13.73
CA MET A 185 -15.02 -5.28 12.62
C MET A 185 -13.62 -4.87 13.05
N LEU A 186 -13.45 -4.40 14.29
CA LEU A 186 -12.15 -4.01 14.83
C LEU A 186 -11.23 -5.24 15.01
N ALA A 187 -11.77 -6.35 15.50
CA ALA A 187 -11.01 -7.58 15.62
C ALA A 187 -10.57 -8.12 14.25
N LEU A 188 -11.42 -8.00 13.23
CA LEU A 188 -11.06 -8.37 11.85
C LEU A 188 -9.96 -7.48 11.28
N ALA A 189 -10.02 -6.16 11.49
CA ALA A 189 -8.98 -5.23 11.04
C ALA A 189 -7.63 -5.55 11.71
N THR A 190 -7.62 -5.70 13.03
CA THR A 190 -6.41 -6.05 13.78
C THR A 190 -5.83 -7.39 13.33
N LEU A 191 -6.70 -8.32 12.98
CA LEU A 191 -6.35 -9.63 12.51
C LEU A 191 -5.66 -9.60 11.13
N LEU A 192 -6.27 -8.92 10.16
CA LEU A 192 -5.72 -8.78 8.82
C LEU A 192 -4.36 -8.06 8.86
N LEU A 193 -4.23 -7.03 9.70
CA LEU A 193 -2.96 -6.36 9.95
C LEU A 193 -1.92 -7.29 10.60
N GLY A 194 -2.35 -8.11 11.57
CA GLY A 194 -1.50 -9.11 12.21
C GLY A 194 -0.96 -10.15 11.22
N ILE A 195 -1.73 -10.53 10.21
CA ILE A 195 -1.31 -11.46 9.16
C ILE A 195 -0.32 -10.80 8.20
N ILE A 196 -0.57 -9.56 7.80
CA ILE A 196 0.37 -8.78 6.99
C ILE A 196 1.71 -8.66 7.74
N ALA A 197 1.69 -8.35 9.04
CA ALA A 197 2.88 -8.28 9.88
C ALA A 197 3.57 -9.64 10.08
N ALA A 198 2.81 -10.72 10.30
CA ALA A 198 3.35 -12.07 10.49
C ALA A 198 3.98 -12.65 9.21
N ALA A 199 3.46 -12.29 8.03
CA ALA A 199 4.06 -12.67 6.76
C ALA A 199 5.48 -12.09 6.58
N LYS A 200 5.81 -11.01 7.29
CA LYS A 200 7.10 -10.32 7.27
C LYS A 200 8.14 -10.94 8.20
N SER A 201 7.71 -11.56 9.30
CA SER A 201 8.66 -12.09 10.27
C SER A 201 9.19 -13.44 9.80
N ASN A 202 10.46 -13.50 9.38
CA ASN A 202 11.22 -14.74 9.29
C ASN A 202 11.48 -15.38 10.67
N ASN A 203 10.92 -14.81 11.73
CA ASN A 203 11.09 -15.29 13.09
C ASN A 203 9.95 -16.25 13.43
N ALA A 204 10.24 -17.55 13.41
CA ALA A 204 9.31 -18.61 13.78
C ALA A 204 8.64 -18.37 15.15
N ASP A 205 9.30 -17.63 16.04
CA ASP A 205 8.79 -17.34 17.38
C ASP A 205 7.67 -16.30 17.39
N VAL A 206 7.71 -15.30 16.51
CA VAL A 206 6.61 -14.32 16.37
C VAL A 206 5.41 -14.97 15.68
N PHE A 207 5.66 -15.82 14.69
CA PHE A 207 4.63 -16.65 14.07
C PHE A 207 4.01 -17.62 15.09
N ASN A 208 4.84 -18.31 15.87
CA ASN A 208 4.39 -19.22 16.92
C ASN A 208 3.65 -18.49 18.04
N ALA A 209 4.03 -17.29 18.45
CA ALA A 209 3.32 -16.49 19.44
C ALA A 209 1.93 -16.05 18.94
N ALA A 210 1.81 -15.69 17.66
CA ALA A 210 0.51 -15.39 17.04
C ALA A 210 -0.35 -16.67 16.88
N VAL A 211 0.27 -17.81 16.60
CA VAL A 211 -0.37 -19.14 16.46
C VAL A 211 -0.72 -19.76 17.82
N MET A 212 0.13 -19.60 18.85
CA MET A 212 -0.14 -20.15 20.20
C MET A 212 -1.31 -19.45 20.91
N GLY A 213 -1.74 -18.27 20.46
CA GLY A 213 -3.00 -17.66 20.87
C GLY A 213 -4.26 -18.44 20.44
N GLY A 214 -4.12 -19.61 19.80
CA GLY A 214 -5.21 -20.52 19.40
C GLY A 214 -6.18 -20.00 18.35
N GLN A 215 -6.16 -18.69 18.07
CA GLN A 215 -7.00 -18.02 17.09
C GLN A 215 -6.25 -17.78 15.78
N GLY A 216 -4.92 -17.58 15.81
CA GLY A 216 -4.11 -17.26 14.65
C GLY A 216 -4.10 -18.36 13.58
N ALA A 217 -4.02 -19.63 13.95
CA ALA A 217 -4.03 -20.75 13.00
C ALA A 217 -5.39 -20.96 12.33
N ALA A 218 -6.49 -20.75 13.07
CA ALA A 218 -7.84 -20.84 12.52
C ALA A 218 -8.09 -19.73 11.48
N ILE A 219 -7.48 -18.59 11.69
CA ILE A 219 -7.60 -17.40 10.87
C ILE A 219 -6.71 -17.45 9.65
N GLN A 220 -5.48 -17.94 9.77
CA GLN A 220 -4.62 -18.24 8.61
C GLN A 220 -5.30 -19.25 7.70
N GLY A 221 -5.99 -20.26 8.26
CA GLY A 221 -6.79 -21.20 7.47
C GLY A 221 -8.00 -20.56 6.77
N GLN A 222 -8.55 -19.48 7.33
CA GLN A 222 -9.69 -18.74 6.73
C GLN A 222 -9.28 -17.73 5.66
N LEU A 223 -8.03 -17.27 5.68
CA LEU A 223 -7.49 -16.35 4.65
C LEU A 223 -6.79 -17.08 3.51
N ASN A 224 -6.56 -18.37 3.64
CA ASN A 224 -6.23 -19.21 2.49
C ASN A 224 -7.51 -19.36 1.66
N PHE A 225 -7.58 -18.65 0.55
CA PHE A 225 -8.69 -18.79 -0.39
C PHE A 225 -8.87 -20.26 -0.78
N SER A 226 -10.13 -20.68 -0.88
CA SER A 226 -10.40 -22.06 -1.29
C SER A 226 -9.86 -22.31 -2.70
N ARG A 227 -9.55 -23.57 -3.01
CA ARG A 227 -9.09 -23.94 -4.38
C ARG A 227 -10.07 -23.50 -5.46
N ASP A 228 -11.35 -23.43 -5.14
CA ASP A 228 -12.38 -23.00 -6.08
C ASP A 228 -12.34 -21.49 -6.29
N MET A 229 -12.10 -20.69 -5.23
CA MET A 229 -11.87 -19.24 -5.33
C MET A 229 -10.62 -18.93 -6.15
N GLU A 230 -9.54 -19.70 -5.98
CA GLU A 230 -8.31 -19.56 -6.79
C GLU A 230 -8.58 -19.84 -8.28
N ARG A 231 -9.31 -20.92 -8.60
CA ARG A 231 -9.71 -21.22 -9.99
C ARG A 231 -10.64 -20.16 -10.57
N GLU A 232 -11.55 -19.61 -9.75
CA GLU A 232 -12.43 -18.53 -10.14
C GLU A 232 -11.61 -17.26 -10.45
N ALA A 233 -10.64 -16.91 -9.59
CA ALA A 233 -9.74 -15.78 -9.76
C ALA A 233 -8.87 -15.93 -11.03
N ASP A 234 -8.32 -17.11 -11.27
CA ASP A 234 -7.55 -17.38 -12.49
C ASP A 234 -8.41 -17.27 -13.75
N ARG A 235 -9.62 -17.82 -13.73
CA ARG A 235 -10.51 -17.84 -14.90
C ARG A 235 -10.99 -16.44 -15.28
N ILE A 236 -11.47 -15.69 -14.30
CA ILE A 236 -11.99 -14.32 -14.53
C ILE A 236 -10.81 -13.39 -14.83
N GLY A 237 -9.73 -13.46 -14.04
CA GLY A 237 -8.53 -12.63 -14.24
C GLY A 237 -7.90 -12.82 -15.61
N PHE A 238 -7.86 -14.05 -16.16
CA PHE A 238 -7.42 -14.30 -17.53
C PHE A 238 -8.28 -13.55 -18.57
N GLY A 239 -9.60 -13.55 -18.39
CA GLY A 239 -10.52 -12.80 -19.25
C GLY A 239 -10.30 -11.28 -19.16
N LEU A 240 -10.11 -10.77 -17.93
CA LEU A 240 -9.85 -9.35 -17.69
C LEU A 240 -8.56 -8.88 -18.36
N LEU A 241 -7.48 -9.68 -18.34
CA LEU A 241 -6.24 -9.37 -19.03
C LEU A 241 -6.46 -9.10 -20.52
N ALA A 242 -7.19 -10.02 -21.20
CA ALA A 242 -7.48 -9.88 -22.62
C ALA A 242 -8.30 -8.62 -22.90
N SER A 243 -9.37 -8.39 -22.13
CA SER A 243 -10.25 -7.25 -22.30
C SER A 243 -9.56 -5.92 -22.00
N ALA A 244 -8.62 -5.90 -21.06
CA ALA A 244 -7.83 -4.71 -20.73
C ALA A 244 -6.65 -4.45 -21.69
N GLY A 245 -6.47 -5.26 -22.74
CA GLY A 245 -5.42 -5.09 -23.73
C GLY A 245 -4.04 -5.59 -23.29
N TYR A 246 -3.96 -6.46 -22.27
CA TYR A 246 -2.74 -7.17 -21.89
C TYR A 246 -2.65 -8.52 -22.60
N ALA A 247 -1.44 -9.03 -22.74
CA ALA A 247 -1.22 -10.37 -23.27
C ALA A 247 -1.57 -11.42 -22.19
N PRO A 248 -2.63 -12.24 -22.36
CA PRO A 248 -3.02 -13.24 -21.38
C PRO A 248 -1.95 -14.31 -21.12
N SER A 249 -1.01 -14.50 -22.06
CA SER A 249 0.18 -15.33 -21.88
C SER A 249 1.05 -14.89 -20.69
N GLY A 250 0.90 -13.64 -20.22
CA GLY A 250 1.54 -13.13 -19.02
C GLY A 250 1.21 -13.92 -17.76
N MET A 251 -0.03 -14.45 -17.64
CA MET A 251 -0.44 -15.27 -16.49
C MET A 251 0.32 -16.62 -16.47
N ALA A 252 0.35 -17.34 -17.59
CA ALA A 252 1.10 -18.61 -17.66
C ALA A 252 2.58 -18.39 -17.40
N ALA A 253 3.17 -17.35 -18.01
CA ALA A 253 4.58 -17.01 -17.81
C ALA A 253 4.89 -16.60 -16.37
N MET A 254 3.97 -15.93 -15.68
CA MET A 254 4.13 -15.59 -14.26
C MET A 254 4.08 -16.83 -13.37
N PHE A 255 3.13 -17.74 -13.60
CA PHE A 255 3.03 -19.00 -12.87
C PHE A 255 4.30 -19.85 -13.05
N GLU A 256 4.82 -19.97 -14.27
CA GLU A 256 6.07 -20.69 -14.55
C GLU A 256 7.25 -20.07 -13.81
N LYS A 257 7.31 -18.73 -13.75
CA LYS A 257 8.35 -18.01 -13.02
C LYS A 257 8.28 -18.26 -11.52
N LEU A 258 7.09 -18.23 -10.94
CA LEU A 258 6.88 -18.52 -9.52
C LEU A 258 7.23 -19.98 -9.18
N ASP A 259 6.81 -20.93 -10.01
CA ASP A 259 7.14 -22.36 -9.85
C ASP A 259 8.66 -22.60 -9.93
N ALA A 260 9.34 -22.02 -10.92
CA ALA A 260 10.79 -22.14 -11.06
C ALA A 260 11.54 -21.53 -9.88
N ALA A 261 11.10 -20.37 -9.40
CA ALA A 261 11.75 -19.67 -8.29
C ALA A 261 11.60 -20.42 -6.96
N THR A 262 10.45 -21.04 -6.69
CA THR A 262 10.23 -21.84 -5.48
C THR A 262 11.02 -23.14 -5.47
N ARG A 263 11.17 -23.78 -6.62
CA ARG A 263 12.00 -25.01 -6.73
C ARG A 263 13.48 -24.76 -6.43
N MET A 264 13.96 -23.55 -6.71
CA MET A 264 15.36 -23.18 -6.50
C MET A 264 15.66 -22.66 -5.08
N ASN A 265 14.67 -22.15 -4.37
CA ASN A 265 14.87 -21.50 -3.08
C ASN A 265 13.61 -21.57 -2.20
N ASP A 266 13.62 -22.46 -1.22
CA ASP A 266 12.55 -22.63 -0.22
C ASP A 266 12.74 -21.68 0.99
N SER A 267 13.43 -20.55 0.82
CA SER A 267 13.80 -19.62 1.89
C SER A 267 12.64 -18.73 2.40
N GLY A 268 11.41 -18.98 1.98
CA GLY A 268 10.26 -18.16 2.40
C GLY A 268 10.10 -16.83 1.66
N GLY A 269 10.89 -16.56 0.62
CA GLY A 269 10.84 -15.32 -0.17
C GLY A 269 9.60 -15.14 -1.05
N PHE A 270 8.64 -16.09 -1.00
CA PHE A 270 7.41 -16.09 -1.82
C PHE A 270 6.14 -16.22 -0.95
N PRO A 271 5.81 -15.24 -0.10
CA PRO A 271 4.58 -15.26 0.71
C PRO A 271 3.32 -15.39 -0.15
N TYR A 272 3.34 -14.86 -1.38
CA TYR A 272 2.25 -14.99 -2.35
C TYR A 272 1.76 -16.44 -2.51
N LEU A 273 2.67 -17.40 -2.59
CA LEU A 273 2.31 -18.81 -2.78
C LEU A 273 1.76 -19.50 -1.52
N ARG A 274 1.86 -18.85 -0.35
CA ARG A 274 1.24 -19.34 0.88
C ARG A 274 -0.27 -19.01 0.91
N SER A 275 -0.64 -17.81 0.46
CA SER A 275 -2.04 -17.39 0.35
C SER A 275 -2.71 -17.89 -0.93
N HIS A 276 -1.93 -18.04 -2.02
CA HIS A 276 -2.37 -18.47 -3.36
C HIS A 276 -1.57 -19.71 -3.82
N PRO A 277 -1.87 -20.90 -3.30
CA PRO A 277 -1.10 -22.10 -3.63
C PRO A 277 -1.11 -22.38 -5.14
N LEU A 278 0.09 -22.46 -5.71
CA LEU A 278 0.25 -22.75 -7.13
C LEU A 278 0.31 -24.27 -7.35
N THR A 279 -0.72 -24.82 -8.00
CA THR A 279 -0.77 -26.23 -8.34
C THR A 279 -0.40 -26.46 -9.81
N THR A 280 0.04 -27.68 -10.12
CA THR A 280 0.30 -28.11 -11.51
C THR A 280 -0.92 -27.92 -12.41
N ASP A 281 -2.12 -28.09 -11.85
CA ASP A 281 -3.37 -27.91 -12.58
C ASP A 281 -3.57 -26.44 -12.99
N ARG A 282 -3.32 -25.48 -12.08
CA ARG A 282 -3.43 -24.04 -12.38
C ARG A 282 -2.47 -23.62 -13.49
N ILE A 283 -1.20 -24.10 -13.43
CA ILE A 283 -0.20 -23.85 -14.48
C ILE A 283 -0.66 -24.41 -15.82
N SER A 284 -1.13 -25.67 -15.82
CA SER A 284 -1.57 -26.35 -17.04
C SER A 284 -2.82 -25.67 -17.63
N GLU A 285 -3.76 -25.26 -16.79
CA GLU A 285 -4.96 -24.56 -17.22
C GLU A 285 -4.63 -23.18 -17.82
N ALA A 286 -3.76 -22.40 -17.22
CA ALA A 286 -3.31 -21.10 -17.75
C ALA A 286 -2.63 -21.27 -19.13
N ARG A 287 -1.78 -22.32 -19.29
CA ARG A 287 -1.17 -22.66 -20.59
C ARG A 287 -2.22 -23.01 -21.64
N ASN A 288 -3.16 -23.90 -21.30
CA ASN A 288 -4.22 -24.32 -22.21
C ASN A 288 -5.09 -23.15 -22.65
N ARG A 289 -5.50 -22.27 -21.75
CA ARG A 289 -6.24 -21.04 -22.06
C ARG A 289 -5.47 -20.13 -23.01
N THR A 290 -4.16 -19.97 -22.79
CA THR A 290 -3.28 -19.18 -23.67
C THR A 290 -3.22 -19.76 -25.07
N LEU A 291 -3.12 -21.08 -25.23
CA LEU A 291 -3.12 -21.76 -26.52
C LEU A 291 -4.45 -21.63 -27.25
N ILE A 292 -5.57 -21.82 -26.56
CA ILE A 292 -6.93 -21.72 -27.13
C ILE A 292 -7.20 -20.28 -27.59
N ALA A 293 -6.81 -19.29 -26.78
CA ALA A 293 -7.03 -17.87 -27.09
C ALA A 293 -6.14 -17.35 -28.22
N GLN A 294 -5.16 -18.14 -28.71
CA GLN A 294 -4.13 -17.69 -29.67
C GLN A 294 -3.55 -16.34 -29.29
N SER A 295 -3.37 -16.13 -28.00
CA SER A 295 -3.03 -14.83 -27.45
C SER A 295 -1.62 -14.39 -27.86
N ALA A 296 -1.48 -13.09 -28.08
CA ALA A 296 -0.18 -12.46 -28.30
C ALA A 296 0.78 -12.80 -27.15
N GLN A 297 2.05 -12.96 -27.47
CA GLN A 297 3.06 -13.13 -26.43
C GLN A 297 3.33 -11.80 -25.72
N ALA A 298 3.49 -11.85 -24.41
CA ALA A 298 3.91 -10.73 -23.59
C ALA A 298 5.29 -10.22 -24.06
N ARG A 299 5.41 -8.90 -24.23
CA ARG A 299 6.67 -8.29 -24.69
C ARG A 299 7.24 -7.38 -23.60
N PRO A 300 8.56 -7.43 -23.37
CA PRO A 300 9.21 -6.44 -22.50
C PRO A 300 9.00 -5.02 -23.04
N THR A 301 8.75 -4.08 -22.12
CA THR A 301 8.69 -2.65 -22.41
C THR A 301 9.78 -1.91 -21.64
N VAL A 302 10.27 -0.82 -22.18
CA VAL A 302 11.31 0.01 -21.53
C VAL A 302 10.76 0.59 -20.22
N MET A 303 9.52 1.07 -20.25
CA MET A 303 8.87 1.59 -19.03
C MET A 303 8.84 0.57 -17.92
N HIS A 304 8.42 -0.68 -18.19
CA HIS A 304 8.40 -1.74 -17.16
C HIS A 304 9.79 -2.03 -16.62
N ALA A 305 10.80 -2.14 -17.48
CA ALA A 305 12.18 -2.40 -17.06
C ALA A 305 12.75 -1.26 -16.18
N MET A 306 12.37 0.01 -16.46
CA MET A 306 12.73 1.15 -15.61
C MET A 306 12.04 1.06 -14.24
N MET A 307 10.76 0.66 -14.18
CA MET A 307 10.03 0.49 -12.92
C MET A 307 10.58 -0.68 -12.10
N GLN A 308 11.04 -1.75 -12.74
CA GLN A 308 11.82 -2.81 -12.07
C GLN A 308 13.12 -2.25 -11.45
N ALA A 309 13.87 -1.45 -12.20
CA ALA A 309 15.09 -0.83 -11.71
C ALA A 309 14.80 0.10 -10.52
N ARG A 310 13.72 0.92 -10.60
CA ARG A 310 13.27 1.77 -9.50
C ARG A 310 12.93 0.95 -8.26
N SER A 311 12.17 -0.13 -8.42
CA SER A 311 11.81 -1.03 -7.31
C SER A 311 13.05 -1.61 -6.64
N ARG A 312 14.06 -2.04 -7.40
CA ARG A 312 15.34 -2.55 -6.85
C ARG A 312 16.09 -1.49 -6.06
N VAL A 313 16.11 -0.25 -6.52
CA VAL A 313 16.75 0.87 -5.80
C VAL A 313 16.01 1.19 -4.50
N LEU A 314 14.67 1.26 -4.55
CA LEU A 314 13.84 1.58 -3.38
C LEU A 314 13.86 0.48 -2.30
N MET A 315 14.19 -0.76 -2.67
CA MET A 315 14.43 -1.88 -1.75
C MET A 315 15.88 -1.99 -1.29
N ALA A 316 16.80 -1.16 -1.83
CA ALA A 316 18.22 -1.28 -1.48
C ALA A 316 18.46 -0.85 -0.03
N GLU A 317 19.09 -1.73 0.75
CA GLU A 317 19.46 -1.46 2.13
C GLU A 317 20.93 -1.08 2.22
N GLY A 318 21.16 0.12 2.71
CA GLY A 318 22.49 0.66 2.98
C GLY A 318 23.24 1.14 1.74
N THR A 319 24.28 1.91 2.00
CA THR A 319 25.09 2.62 1.00
C THR A 319 25.75 1.68 -0.01
N GLN A 320 26.22 0.52 0.42
CA GLN A 320 26.90 -0.44 -0.46
C GLN A 320 25.96 -1.03 -1.52
N ALA A 321 24.69 -1.26 -1.19
CA ALA A 321 23.71 -1.75 -2.15
C ALA A 321 23.41 -0.68 -3.20
N LEU A 322 23.25 0.58 -2.78
CA LEU A 322 23.07 1.71 -3.68
C LEU A 322 24.29 1.93 -4.58
N GLN A 323 25.52 1.83 -4.05
CA GLN A 323 26.76 1.95 -4.84
C GLN A 323 26.85 0.90 -5.94
N ARG A 324 26.46 -0.35 -5.66
CA ARG A 324 26.41 -1.40 -6.69
C ARG A 324 25.42 -1.09 -7.80
N LEU A 325 24.27 -0.52 -7.47
CA LEU A 325 23.24 -0.13 -8.45
C LEU A 325 23.70 1.09 -9.26
N SER A 326 24.34 2.08 -8.61
CA SER A 326 24.92 3.25 -9.28
C SER A 326 26.01 2.86 -10.28
N SER A 327 26.93 1.98 -9.88
CA SER A 327 28.04 1.51 -10.75
C SER A 327 27.61 0.53 -11.82
N GLY A 328 26.48 -0.17 -11.64
CA GLY A 328 25.94 -1.16 -12.60
C GLY A 328 25.36 -0.56 -13.90
N ALA A 329 25.41 0.77 -14.06
CA ALA A 329 24.89 1.47 -15.24
C ALA A 329 25.68 1.20 -16.55
N THR A 330 26.65 0.29 -16.53
CA THR A 330 27.54 -0.06 -17.66
C THR A 330 27.07 -1.27 -18.47
N ALA A 331 25.81 -1.71 -18.33
CA ALA A 331 25.26 -2.86 -19.06
C ALA A 331 25.56 -2.78 -20.57
N PRO A 332 26.01 -3.87 -21.22
CA PRO A 332 26.50 -3.82 -22.60
C PRO A 332 25.38 -3.69 -23.63
N LEU A 333 24.19 -4.26 -23.37
CA LEU A 333 23.07 -4.18 -24.30
C LEU A 333 22.26 -2.91 -24.10
N ARG A 334 21.87 -2.25 -25.21
CA ARG A 334 21.07 -1.00 -25.17
C ARG A 334 19.76 -1.14 -24.41
N THR A 335 19.08 -2.26 -24.58
CA THR A 335 17.82 -2.57 -23.92
C THR A 335 17.94 -2.75 -22.40
N GLU A 336 19.10 -3.17 -21.93
CA GLU A 336 19.43 -3.32 -20.51
C GLU A 336 20.07 -2.05 -19.94
N ARG A 337 20.79 -1.29 -20.79
CA ARG A 337 21.52 -0.10 -20.37
C ARG A 337 20.61 1.04 -19.95
N LEU A 338 19.50 1.28 -20.65
CA LEU A 338 18.59 2.36 -20.30
C LEU A 338 17.96 2.16 -18.92
N PRO A 339 17.35 0.99 -18.58
CA PRO A 339 16.87 0.74 -17.22
C PRO A 339 17.97 0.77 -16.15
N ALA A 340 19.19 0.31 -16.48
CA ALA A 340 20.34 0.38 -15.59
C ALA A 340 20.78 1.83 -15.31
N LEU A 341 20.80 2.70 -16.31
CA LEU A 341 21.06 4.13 -16.16
C LEU A 341 19.97 4.82 -15.34
N TYR A 342 18.70 4.46 -15.55
CA TYR A 342 17.59 5.00 -14.79
C TYR A 342 17.70 4.65 -13.29
N GLY A 343 17.91 3.38 -12.98
CA GLY A 343 18.12 2.93 -11.61
C GLY A 343 19.42 3.48 -11.02
N GLY A 344 20.49 3.51 -11.79
CA GLY A 344 21.78 4.09 -11.40
C GLY A 344 21.66 5.56 -11.01
N ALA A 345 20.98 6.36 -11.83
CA ALA A 345 20.74 7.78 -11.54
C ALA A 345 19.94 8.00 -10.24
N LEU A 346 18.91 7.19 -10.02
CA LEU A 346 18.17 7.25 -8.77
C LEU A 346 19.05 6.88 -7.57
N ALA A 347 19.84 5.80 -7.68
CA ALA A 347 20.76 5.37 -6.63
C ALA A 347 21.85 6.42 -6.36
N SER A 348 22.47 6.98 -7.41
CA SER A 348 23.45 8.07 -7.28
C SER A 348 22.86 9.32 -6.61
N SER A 349 21.62 9.67 -6.95
CA SER A 349 20.90 10.78 -6.31
C SER A 349 20.69 10.53 -4.81
N MET A 350 20.32 9.30 -4.41
CA MET A 350 20.17 8.90 -3.01
C MET A 350 21.50 8.88 -2.25
N LEU A 351 22.63 8.71 -2.96
CA LEU A 351 23.99 8.80 -2.43
C LEU A 351 24.53 10.25 -2.39
N ASN A 352 23.75 11.24 -2.85
CA ASN A 352 24.18 12.63 -3.06
C ASN A 352 25.31 12.80 -4.10
N GLU A 353 25.48 11.82 -5.01
CA GLU A 353 26.41 11.86 -6.13
C GLU A 353 25.75 12.59 -7.33
N HIS A 354 25.47 13.88 -7.15
CA HIS A 354 24.59 14.65 -8.05
C HIS A 354 25.11 14.74 -9.49
N GLU A 355 26.43 14.87 -9.69
CA GLU A 355 27.03 14.93 -11.05
C GLU A 355 26.84 13.59 -11.78
N THR A 356 27.11 12.48 -11.08
CA THR A 356 26.93 11.13 -11.64
C THR A 356 25.46 10.89 -11.98
N ALA A 357 24.54 11.24 -11.09
CA ALA A 357 23.11 11.11 -11.31
C ALA A 357 22.64 11.89 -12.56
N GLN A 358 23.05 13.14 -12.71
CA GLN A 358 22.72 13.97 -13.87
C GLN A 358 23.28 13.40 -15.17
N ALA A 359 24.55 12.94 -15.16
CA ALA A 359 25.18 12.33 -16.33
C ALA A 359 24.45 11.04 -16.77
N GLN A 360 24.06 10.19 -15.81
CA GLN A 360 23.31 8.96 -16.09
C GLN A 360 21.92 9.23 -16.67
N VAL A 361 21.18 10.21 -16.13
CA VAL A 361 19.88 10.60 -16.71
C VAL A 361 20.04 11.17 -18.11
N ALA A 362 21.04 11.99 -18.35
CA ALA A 362 21.30 12.55 -19.68
C ALA A 362 21.59 11.44 -20.71
N GLN A 363 22.41 10.46 -20.36
CA GLN A 363 22.67 9.29 -21.19
C GLN A 363 21.40 8.46 -21.43
N ALA A 364 20.58 8.24 -20.41
CA ALA A 364 19.31 7.51 -20.53
C ALA A 364 18.35 8.21 -21.53
N LEU A 365 18.19 9.52 -21.44
CA LEU A 365 17.39 10.33 -22.36
C LEU A 365 17.94 10.26 -23.79
N GLN A 366 19.25 10.27 -23.97
CA GLN A 366 19.87 10.12 -25.28
C GLN A 366 19.58 8.74 -25.90
N ILE A 367 19.61 7.68 -25.11
CA ILE A 367 19.26 6.33 -25.59
C ILE A 367 17.78 6.27 -25.93
N GLU A 368 16.91 6.78 -25.04
CA GLU A 368 15.45 6.77 -25.24
C GLU A 368 15.08 7.46 -26.56
N SER A 369 15.66 8.63 -26.84
CA SER A 369 15.37 9.40 -28.05
C SER A 369 15.66 8.64 -29.37
N THR A 370 16.44 7.57 -29.31
CA THR A 370 16.81 6.72 -30.46
C THR A 370 16.01 5.41 -30.53
N LEU A 371 15.11 5.15 -29.60
CA LEU A 371 14.31 3.92 -29.59
C LEU A 371 13.20 3.96 -30.64
N VAL A 372 12.94 2.80 -31.25
CA VAL A 372 11.84 2.60 -32.18
C VAL A 372 11.17 1.26 -31.86
N PRO A 373 9.88 1.25 -31.54
CA PRO A 373 9.02 2.43 -31.32
C PRO A 373 9.40 3.21 -30.05
N ARG A 374 9.06 4.48 -29.98
CA ARG A 374 9.17 5.28 -28.75
C ARG A 374 8.08 4.91 -27.77
N GLU A 375 8.42 5.00 -26.49
CA GLU A 375 7.49 4.83 -25.38
C GLU A 375 7.32 6.18 -24.62
N PRO A 376 6.29 6.99 -24.91
CA PRO A 376 6.13 8.32 -24.28
C PRO A 376 6.10 8.28 -22.75
N GLN A 377 5.61 7.19 -22.17
CA GLN A 377 5.61 6.99 -20.72
C GLN A 377 7.04 6.80 -20.16
N ALA A 378 7.94 6.17 -20.92
CA ALA A 378 9.33 6.01 -20.52
C ALA A 378 10.07 7.36 -20.58
N GLU A 379 9.87 8.15 -21.65
CA GLU A 379 10.42 9.51 -21.73
C GLU A 379 9.94 10.36 -20.54
N ARG A 380 8.63 10.34 -20.25
CA ARG A 380 8.07 11.08 -19.13
C ARG A 380 8.69 10.64 -17.79
N ALA A 381 8.84 9.33 -17.52
CA ALA A 381 9.46 8.84 -16.31
C ALA A 381 10.93 9.29 -16.18
N LEU A 382 11.67 9.36 -17.29
CA LEU A 382 13.04 9.92 -17.32
C LEU A 382 13.06 11.42 -17.02
N ARG A 383 12.10 12.21 -17.54
CA ARG A 383 12.00 13.64 -17.25
C ARG A 383 11.64 13.90 -15.79
N LEU A 384 10.74 13.12 -15.23
CA LEU A 384 10.44 13.17 -13.81
C LEU A 384 11.68 12.86 -12.94
N LEU A 385 12.44 11.82 -13.30
CA LEU A 385 13.71 11.53 -12.62
C LEU A 385 14.73 12.64 -12.80
N GLN A 386 14.84 13.23 -13.99
CA GLN A 386 15.70 14.39 -14.25
C GLN A 386 15.35 15.56 -13.33
N ALA A 387 14.06 15.85 -13.17
CA ALA A 387 13.58 16.89 -12.27
C ALA A 387 13.93 16.56 -10.80
N GLN A 388 13.71 15.32 -10.36
CA GLN A 388 14.07 14.87 -9.01
C GLN A 388 15.57 15.03 -8.73
N VAL A 389 16.43 14.58 -9.65
CA VAL A 389 17.90 14.68 -9.52
C VAL A 389 18.36 16.12 -9.48
N ARG A 390 17.82 17.00 -10.34
CA ARG A 390 18.16 18.44 -10.36
C ARG A 390 17.70 19.15 -9.09
N LEU A 391 16.51 18.81 -8.60
CA LEU A 391 16.00 19.35 -7.33
C LEU A 391 16.85 18.91 -6.15
N ALA A 392 17.25 17.64 -6.09
CA ALA A 392 18.15 17.13 -5.06
C ALA A 392 19.53 17.79 -5.09
N ALA A 393 20.00 18.18 -6.28
CA ALA A 393 21.23 18.96 -6.46
C ALA A 393 21.07 20.46 -6.11
N GLY A 394 19.93 20.89 -5.61
CA GLY A 394 19.67 22.28 -5.22
C GLY A 394 19.35 23.23 -6.38
N ASN A 395 18.98 22.72 -7.55
CA ASN A 395 18.68 23.47 -8.76
C ASN A 395 17.20 23.45 -9.16
N PRO A 396 16.30 24.12 -8.41
CA PRO A 396 14.85 24.06 -8.65
C PRO A 396 14.44 24.62 -10.03
N VAL A 397 15.14 25.62 -10.55
CA VAL A 397 14.86 26.20 -11.88
C VAL A 397 15.11 25.17 -12.98
N MET A 398 16.29 24.53 -12.96
CA MET A 398 16.60 23.48 -13.94
C MET A 398 15.69 22.25 -13.77
N ALA A 399 15.21 21.98 -12.55
CA ALA A 399 14.24 20.93 -12.31
C ALA A 399 12.90 21.28 -12.98
N GLN A 400 12.43 22.52 -12.91
CA GLN A 400 11.23 22.98 -13.59
C GLN A 400 11.35 22.83 -15.11
N GLU A 401 12.47 23.20 -15.72
CA GLU A 401 12.73 23.00 -17.15
C GLU A 401 12.59 21.55 -17.58
N ALA A 402 12.98 20.60 -16.73
CA ALA A 402 12.85 19.17 -17.03
C ALA A 402 11.38 18.71 -17.04
N LEU A 403 10.53 19.27 -16.17
CA LEU A 403 9.08 19.01 -16.20
C LEU A 403 8.38 19.68 -17.37
N ASP A 404 8.79 20.90 -17.73
CA ASP A 404 8.22 21.65 -18.86
C ASP A 404 8.57 20.99 -20.21
N ALA A 405 9.66 20.21 -20.24
CA ALA A 405 10.05 19.43 -21.40
C ALA A 405 9.25 18.11 -21.58
N ILE A 406 8.29 17.81 -20.71
CA ILE A 406 7.42 16.64 -20.86
C ILE A 406 6.44 16.90 -22.01
N ASN A 407 6.54 16.09 -23.06
CA ASN A 407 5.60 16.12 -24.18
C ASN A 407 4.29 15.42 -23.76
N ASN A 408 3.14 16.06 -24.04
CA ASN A 408 1.82 15.54 -23.68
C ASN A 408 1.70 15.18 -22.18
N PRO A 409 1.83 16.16 -21.28
CA PRO A 409 1.63 15.89 -19.87
C PRO A 409 0.20 15.37 -19.66
N PRO A 410 -0.03 14.48 -18.67
CA PRO A 410 -1.37 14.05 -18.30
C PRO A 410 -2.20 15.25 -17.84
N ALA A 411 -3.53 15.11 -17.86
CA ALA A 411 -4.41 16.11 -17.26
C ALA A 411 -3.99 16.39 -15.79
N ALA A 412 -4.21 17.61 -15.32
CA ALA A 412 -3.75 18.04 -13.98
C ALA A 412 -4.17 17.07 -12.87
N LEU A 413 -5.38 16.49 -12.96
CA LEU A 413 -5.91 15.50 -12.00
C LEU A 413 -5.35 14.07 -12.20
N ALA A 414 -4.44 13.86 -13.14
CA ALA A 414 -3.78 12.57 -13.36
C ALA A 414 -2.25 12.66 -13.20
N ASP A 415 -1.70 13.84 -12.91
CA ASP A 415 -0.25 14.09 -12.80
C ASP A 415 0.19 14.29 -11.34
N ARG A 416 -0.04 13.30 -10.49
CA ARG A 416 0.42 13.35 -9.09
C ARG A 416 1.93 13.57 -8.97
N PRO A 417 2.81 12.84 -9.71
CA PRO A 417 4.26 13.05 -9.61
C PRO A 417 4.69 14.48 -9.98
N GLY A 418 4.16 15.03 -11.06
CA GLY A 418 4.46 16.40 -11.48
C GLY A 418 3.93 17.45 -10.50
N LEU A 419 2.73 17.24 -9.96
CA LEU A 419 2.12 18.12 -8.95
C LEU A 419 3.00 18.23 -7.70
N LEU A 420 3.40 17.09 -7.12
CA LEU A 420 4.21 17.07 -5.91
C LEU A 420 5.61 17.67 -6.16
N LEU A 421 6.23 17.35 -7.30
CA LEU A 421 7.53 17.91 -7.67
C LEU A 421 7.47 19.44 -7.83
N ARG A 422 6.46 19.98 -8.52
CA ARG A 422 6.29 21.44 -8.67
C ARG A 422 6.17 22.15 -7.32
N ALA A 423 5.41 21.58 -6.40
CA ALA A 423 5.30 22.13 -5.04
C ALA A 423 6.63 22.09 -4.28
N GLN A 424 7.37 20.99 -4.36
CA GLN A 424 8.70 20.86 -3.76
C GLN A 424 9.70 21.85 -4.37
N MET A 425 9.66 22.07 -5.69
CA MET A 425 10.49 23.08 -6.36
C MET A 425 10.16 24.50 -5.93
N ALA A 426 8.88 24.85 -5.82
CA ALA A 426 8.45 26.15 -5.35
C ALA A 426 8.94 26.42 -3.90
N LEU A 427 8.89 25.41 -3.03
CA LEU A 427 9.42 25.48 -1.68
C LEU A 427 10.97 25.57 -1.64
N ALA A 428 11.65 24.88 -2.55
CA ALA A 428 13.10 24.97 -2.68
C ALA A 428 13.52 26.38 -3.19
N LEU A 429 12.82 26.91 -4.17
CA LEU A 429 13.05 28.26 -4.70
C LEU A 429 12.82 29.33 -3.62
N GLN A 430 11.81 29.16 -2.76
CA GLN A 430 11.54 30.06 -1.62
C GLN A 430 12.77 30.23 -0.69
N ARG A 431 13.57 29.19 -0.53
CA ARG A 431 14.77 29.24 0.33
C ARG A 431 15.93 30.01 -0.31
N SER A 432 16.00 30.04 -1.64
CA SER A 432 17.05 30.73 -2.39
C SER A 432 16.65 32.14 -2.85
N ASP A 433 15.39 32.30 -3.31
CA ASP A 433 14.84 33.57 -3.79
C ASP A 433 13.34 33.64 -3.48
N ALA A 434 13.00 34.25 -2.35
CA ALA A 434 11.62 34.35 -1.88
C ALA A 434 10.73 35.19 -2.80
N ALA A 435 11.27 36.19 -3.52
CA ALA A 435 10.49 37.02 -4.41
C ALA A 435 10.13 36.26 -5.70
N GLN A 436 11.06 35.52 -6.26
CA GLN A 436 10.87 34.72 -7.45
C GLN A 436 9.97 33.50 -7.18
N ALA A 437 9.96 32.98 -5.96
CA ALA A 437 9.15 31.82 -5.59
C ALA A 437 7.64 32.11 -5.48
N GLN A 438 7.23 33.35 -5.22
CA GLN A 438 5.83 33.70 -4.92
C GLN A 438 4.82 33.23 -5.99
N PRO A 439 5.04 33.44 -7.31
CA PRO A 439 4.13 32.93 -8.33
C PRO A 439 4.03 31.41 -8.34
N ALA A 440 5.16 30.71 -8.22
CA ALA A 440 5.22 29.25 -8.22
C ALA A 440 4.52 28.66 -6.98
N LEU A 441 4.70 29.27 -5.81
CA LEU A 441 4.02 28.86 -4.58
C LEU A 441 2.50 29.00 -4.69
N ARG A 442 2.00 30.12 -5.25
CA ARG A 442 0.56 30.33 -5.47
C ARG A 442 -0.01 29.28 -6.42
N ALA A 443 0.63 29.09 -7.58
CA ALA A 443 0.19 28.11 -8.56
C ALA A 443 0.19 26.67 -7.99
N SER A 444 1.25 26.29 -7.24
CA SER A 444 1.33 24.99 -6.58
C SER A 444 0.25 24.82 -5.51
N THR A 445 -0.02 25.87 -4.70
CA THR A 445 -1.05 25.84 -3.67
C THR A 445 -2.44 25.63 -4.29
N GLU A 446 -2.76 26.34 -5.38
CA GLU A 446 -4.04 26.21 -6.09
C GLU A 446 -4.17 24.82 -6.72
N ALA A 447 -3.11 24.32 -7.37
CA ALA A 447 -3.11 22.98 -7.96
C ALA A 447 -3.28 21.88 -6.90
N LEU A 448 -2.61 21.99 -5.75
CA LEU A 448 -2.79 21.05 -4.63
C LEU A 448 -4.21 21.09 -4.07
N GLN A 449 -4.83 22.26 -3.95
CA GLN A 449 -6.22 22.38 -3.51
C GLN A 449 -7.19 21.71 -4.49
N THR A 450 -6.98 21.92 -5.78
CA THR A 450 -7.78 21.26 -6.82
C THR A 450 -7.63 19.75 -6.76
N TRP A 451 -6.40 19.24 -6.64
CA TRP A 451 -6.12 17.82 -6.45
C TRP A 451 -6.83 17.24 -5.24
N LEU A 452 -6.71 17.89 -4.09
CA LEU A 452 -7.26 17.44 -2.81
C LEU A 452 -8.79 17.57 -2.72
N SER A 453 -9.44 18.27 -3.63
CA SER A 453 -10.91 18.27 -3.73
C SER A 453 -11.47 16.93 -4.22
N GLU A 454 -10.69 16.17 -4.97
CA GLU A 454 -11.03 14.83 -5.46
C GLU A 454 -10.26 13.72 -4.75
N GLN A 455 -8.97 13.96 -4.48
CA GLN A 455 -8.05 13.01 -3.85
C GLN A 455 -7.84 13.34 -2.37
N THR A 456 -8.91 13.29 -1.61
CA THR A 456 -8.93 13.73 -0.19
C THR A 456 -8.02 12.92 0.73
N GLN A 457 -7.61 11.71 0.33
CA GLN A 457 -6.79 10.81 1.15
C GLN A 457 -5.28 10.91 0.84
N ASP A 458 -4.83 11.84 -0.01
CA ASP A 458 -3.43 12.03 -0.36
C ASP A 458 -2.67 12.82 0.73
N ALA A 459 -2.06 12.09 1.68
CA ALA A 459 -1.33 12.67 2.80
C ALA A 459 -0.16 13.57 2.33
N ALA A 460 0.62 13.13 1.32
CA ALA A 460 1.75 13.91 0.81
C ALA A 460 1.31 15.22 0.15
N ALA A 461 0.18 15.22 -0.55
CA ALA A 461 -0.39 16.45 -1.10
C ALA A 461 -0.88 17.40 0.01
N TRP A 462 -1.48 16.87 1.08
CA TRP A 462 -1.84 17.67 2.26
C TRP A 462 -0.63 18.27 2.95
N GLU A 463 0.47 17.51 3.13
CA GLU A 463 1.72 18.03 3.70
C GLU A 463 2.31 19.15 2.85
N LEU A 464 2.34 19.00 1.53
CA LEU A 464 2.82 20.04 0.63
C LEU A 464 1.90 21.26 0.60
N LEU A 465 0.57 21.06 0.69
CA LEU A 465 -0.38 22.17 0.82
C LEU A 465 -0.15 22.95 2.13
N ALA A 466 0.14 22.25 3.21
CA ALA A 466 0.50 22.90 4.49
C ALA A 466 1.76 23.75 4.34
N ALA A 467 2.83 23.17 3.81
CA ALA A 467 4.12 23.84 3.64
C ALA A 467 4.04 25.04 2.66
N THR A 468 3.38 24.90 1.52
CA THR A 468 3.22 25.98 0.54
C THR A 468 2.32 27.10 1.06
N SER A 469 1.27 26.75 1.83
CA SER A 469 0.41 27.75 2.49
C SER A 469 1.15 28.52 3.56
N GLU A 470 1.99 27.88 4.36
CA GLU A 470 2.84 28.52 5.36
C GLU A 470 3.83 29.48 4.70
N ALA A 471 4.50 29.05 3.63
CA ALA A 471 5.43 29.88 2.85
C ALA A 471 4.76 31.13 2.26
N LEU A 472 3.46 31.07 1.98
CA LEU A 472 2.64 32.19 1.53
C LEU A 472 2.07 33.04 2.68
N GLY A 473 2.33 32.70 3.95
CA GLY A 473 1.76 33.37 5.12
C GLY A 473 0.28 33.03 5.41
N LEU A 474 -0.29 32.02 4.75
CA LEU A 474 -1.69 31.58 4.88
C LEU A 474 -1.83 30.61 6.07
N LYS A 475 -1.53 31.09 7.29
CA LYS A 475 -1.39 30.27 8.51
C LYS A 475 -2.56 29.34 8.78
N LEU A 476 -3.81 29.84 8.72
CA LEU A 476 -5.00 29.00 9.00
C LEU A 476 -5.14 27.85 8.01
N ARG A 477 -4.86 28.12 6.73
CA ARG A 477 -4.88 27.08 5.69
C ARG A 477 -3.78 26.05 5.92
N GLY A 478 -2.57 26.52 6.24
CA GLY A 478 -1.43 25.64 6.56
C GLY A 478 -1.74 24.73 7.74
N MET A 479 -2.28 25.28 8.83
CA MET A 479 -2.66 24.49 10.02
C MET A 479 -3.73 23.45 9.71
N ARG A 480 -4.80 23.83 8.95
CA ARG A 480 -5.82 22.89 8.52
C ARG A 480 -5.23 21.76 7.66
N ALA A 481 -4.44 22.12 6.67
CA ALA A 481 -3.82 21.12 5.79
C ALA A 481 -2.88 20.17 6.56
N ALA A 482 -2.13 20.68 7.54
CA ALA A 482 -1.29 19.86 8.41
C ALA A 482 -2.11 18.89 9.29
N ALA A 483 -3.28 19.33 9.80
CA ALA A 483 -4.19 18.48 10.55
C ALA A 483 -4.76 17.36 9.65
N GLU A 484 -5.23 17.70 8.43
CA GLU A 484 -5.73 16.71 7.47
C GLU A 484 -4.65 15.67 7.12
N ALA A 485 -3.39 16.10 6.87
CA ALA A 485 -2.28 15.18 6.62
C ALA A 485 -2.10 14.17 7.77
N ARG A 486 -2.13 14.64 9.02
CA ARG A 486 -2.01 13.78 10.20
C ARG A 486 -3.17 12.81 10.33
N VAL A 487 -4.39 13.25 10.06
CA VAL A 487 -5.57 12.36 10.03
C VAL A 487 -5.39 11.25 9.00
N MET A 488 -4.90 11.58 7.79
CA MET A 488 -4.66 10.58 6.75
C MET A 488 -3.57 9.57 7.15
N LEU A 489 -2.56 10.01 7.89
CA LEU A 489 -1.53 9.15 8.49
C LEU A 489 -1.99 8.49 9.81
N GLY A 490 -3.24 8.71 10.23
CA GLY A 490 -3.84 8.10 11.41
C GLY A 490 -3.37 8.71 12.74
N ASP A 491 -2.62 9.81 12.75
CA ASP A 491 -2.24 10.55 13.97
C ASP A 491 -3.38 11.49 14.39
N LEU A 492 -4.41 10.91 15.02
CA LEU A 492 -5.58 11.67 15.50
C LEU A 492 -5.27 12.54 16.71
N THR A 493 -4.19 12.25 17.45
CA THR A 493 -3.78 13.03 18.63
C THR A 493 -2.97 14.25 18.25
N GLY A 494 -2.25 14.19 17.13
CA GLY A 494 -1.48 15.30 16.59
C GLY A 494 -2.27 16.21 15.65
N ALA A 495 -3.47 15.79 15.23
CA ALA A 495 -4.33 16.58 14.35
C ALA A 495 -5.21 17.56 15.15
#